data_f7e68819366a36d5ea02802e340e91d1
#
_entry.id   f7e68819366a36d5ea02802e340e91d1
#
_cell.length_a   1.000
_cell.length_b   1.000
_cell.length_c   1.000
_cell.angle_alpha   90.00
_cell.angle_beta   90.00
_cell.angle_gamma   90.00
#
_symmetry.space_group_name_H-M   'P 1'
#
loop_
_entity.id
_entity.type
_entity.pdbx_description
1 polymer ?
#
loop_
_entity_poly.entity_id
_entity_poly.type
_entity_poly.pdbx_seq_one_letter_code
_entity_poly.pdbx_strand_id
1 'polypeptide(L)'
;MEENHSVAIVGDNPEALLLSVLYAEAGISNYLVGPFGDDGRTHANRPGLDEALWLLGIFKKSGKIRITPDYHRLPLSQVRTLILTTHVSSAEQTNAFEIILRNLAPGLAIGTSIAFAGLCKPRYTSSIVKSTIEKHGGLKIGVDMNLYYIPLFWAGEEIREFKEKRKVLAGFDGALSTAFQEELLRVFPTLSLTPTVEVAEASGLYSAVSREVARALELELARMSEAHGVNYDEVLELCRDSRISLTERSNPILERESIGTSIALSSSQRRNGPRLVRAAHSINEEYQSQIVDMIRRALSHCGYPFRRSRVAILGTDGLLKNPWSKPESLPIIESLRKRGARTSLYPGETGSQPWAQMVGDHARVESSLLRAVAKANCTVIALPKSSATELDPDQLAAEMNRPGAICDLTRVLEASNVEKAGLFYTTIGRGTFNT
;
A
#
# COMPACT_ATOMS: atom_id res chain seq x y z
N MET A 1 6.83 -10.81 35.87
CA MET A 1 6.89 -9.33 35.78
C MET A 1 6.18 -8.98 34.50
N GLU A 2 5.09 -8.24 34.54
CA GLU A 2 4.46 -7.72 33.32
C GLU A 2 5.46 -6.78 32.63
N GLU A 3 5.82 -7.10 31.38
CA GLU A 3 6.65 -6.20 30.59
C GLU A 3 5.91 -4.88 30.39
N ASN A 4 6.51 -3.79 30.86
CA ASN A 4 5.90 -2.48 30.80
C ASN A 4 6.01 -1.93 29.38
N HIS A 5 4.89 -1.97 28.65
CA HIS A 5 4.80 -1.45 27.27
C HIS A 5 4.77 0.09 27.31
N SER A 6 5.92 0.71 27.10
CA SER A 6 6.06 2.18 27.17
C SER A 6 5.84 2.88 25.83
N VAL A 7 5.69 2.12 24.73
CA VAL A 7 5.49 2.64 23.37
C VAL A 7 4.10 2.26 22.87
N ALA A 8 3.38 3.22 22.28
CA ALA A 8 2.14 2.96 21.58
C ALA A 8 2.23 3.45 20.13
N ILE A 9 1.90 2.58 19.19
CA ILE A 9 1.89 2.85 17.76
C ILE A 9 0.43 2.78 17.31
N VAL A 10 -0.10 3.92 16.88
CA VAL A 10 -1.50 4.11 16.51
C VAL A 10 -1.61 4.38 15.02
N GLY A 11 -2.36 3.55 14.32
CA GLY A 11 -2.60 3.71 12.88
C GLY A 11 -3.34 2.53 12.30
N ASP A 12 -3.70 2.68 11.04
CA ASP A 12 -4.46 1.70 10.25
C ASP A 12 -3.74 1.29 8.95
N ASN A 13 -2.44 1.52 8.89
CA ASN A 13 -1.61 1.38 7.70
C ASN A 13 -0.42 0.41 7.91
N PRO A 14 0.26 -0.03 6.83
CA PRO A 14 1.42 -0.92 6.92
C PRO A 14 2.53 -0.40 7.81
N GLU A 15 2.74 0.90 7.82
CA GLU A 15 3.79 1.54 8.61
C GLU A 15 3.58 1.28 10.12
N ALA A 16 2.33 1.24 10.60
CA ALA A 16 2.05 0.89 12.01
C ALA A 16 2.50 -0.54 12.32
N LEU A 17 2.19 -1.49 11.45
CA LEU A 17 2.59 -2.89 11.59
C LEU A 17 4.12 -3.03 11.57
N LEU A 18 4.77 -2.47 10.54
CA LEU A 18 6.22 -2.53 10.37
C LEU A 18 6.94 -1.91 11.56
N LEU A 19 6.51 -0.74 12.00
CA LEU A 19 7.07 -0.09 13.19
C LEU A 19 6.94 -0.95 14.44
N SER A 20 5.75 -1.51 14.68
CA SER A 20 5.51 -2.36 15.85
C SER A 20 6.46 -3.56 15.89
N VAL A 21 6.65 -4.22 14.74
CA VAL A 21 7.58 -5.34 14.61
C VAL A 21 9.04 -4.89 14.81
N LEU A 22 9.45 -3.78 14.20
CA LEU A 22 10.81 -3.25 14.32
C LEU A 22 11.14 -2.80 15.76
N TYR A 23 10.18 -2.22 16.48
CA TYR A 23 10.34 -1.89 17.90
C TYR A 23 10.51 -3.15 18.74
N ALA A 24 9.70 -4.19 18.51
CA ALA A 24 9.83 -5.46 19.22
C ALA A 24 11.15 -6.19 18.90
N GLU A 25 11.63 -6.12 17.66
CA GLU A 25 12.94 -6.62 17.23
C GLU A 25 14.08 -5.89 17.96
N ALA A 26 13.97 -4.56 18.12
CA ALA A 26 14.89 -3.75 18.90
C ALA A 26 14.81 -4.00 20.43
N GLY A 27 13.96 -4.93 20.87
CA GLY A 27 13.75 -5.28 22.28
C GLY A 27 12.87 -4.29 23.04
N ILE A 28 12.04 -3.51 22.35
CA ILE A 28 11.13 -2.52 22.94
C ILE A 28 9.70 -3.03 22.83
N SER A 29 9.09 -3.34 23.97
CA SER A 29 7.70 -3.80 24.01
C SER A 29 6.73 -2.66 23.72
N ASN A 30 5.71 -2.93 22.89
CA ASN A 30 4.81 -1.90 22.38
C ASN A 30 3.36 -2.35 22.24
N TYR A 31 2.47 -1.37 22.18
CA TYR A 31 1.08 -1.53 21.76
C TYR A 31 0.96 -1.22 20.27
N LEU A 32 0.35 -2.13 19.50
CA LEU A 32 -0.12 -1.86 18.15
C LEU A 32 -1.62 -1.59 18.20
N VAL A 33 -2.02 -0.37 17.85
CA VAL A 33 -3.38 0.13 18.01
C VAL A 33 -3.99 0.45 16.67
N GLY A 34 -5.05 -0.24 16.33
CA GLY A 34 -5.74 -0.06 15.06
C GLY A 34 -6.60 -1.26 14.69
N PRO A 35 -7.21 -1.28 13.51
CA PRO A 35 -8.11 -2.34 13.06
C PRO A 35 -7.35 -3.62 12.66
N PHE A 36 -6.30 -3.96 13.39
CA PHE A 36 -5.54 -5.18 13.19
C PHE A 36 -6.29 -6.36 13.83
N GLY A 37 -6.54 -7.41 13.05
CA GLY A 37 -7.10 -8.66 13.58
C GLY A 37 -6.17 -9.32 14.58
N ASP A 38 -6.66 -10.37 15.25
CA ASP A 38 -5.89 -11.11 16.24
C ASP A 38 -4.60 -11.74 15.68
N ASP A 39 -4.53 -11.95 14.39
CA ASP A 39 -3.35 -12.42 13.65
C ASP A 39 -2.50 -11.29 13.05
N GLY A 40 -2.83 -10.03 13.36
CA GLY A 40 -2.20 -8.84 12.77
C GLY A 40 -2.62 -8.57 11.33
N ARG A 41 -3.43 -9.45 10.75
CA ARG A 41 -3.89 -9.30 9.37
C ARG A 41 -5.05 -8.31 9.36
N THR A 42 -4.88 -7.26 8.64
CA THR A 42 -6.00 -6.52 8.06
C THR A 42 -6.48 -7.30 6.84
N HIS A 43 -7.64 -6.96 6.31
CA HIS A 43 -8.29 -7.70 5.22
C HIS A 43 -7.48 -7.86 3.92
N ALA A 44 -6.19 -7.48 3.90
CA ALA A 44 -5.34 -7.60 2.73
C ALA A 44 -3.90 -8.01 3.10
N ASN A 45 -3.50 -9.22 2.71
CA ASN A 45 -2.08 -9.56 2.60
C ASN A 45 -1.48 -8.71 1.47
N ARG A 46 -0.45 -7.94 1.78
CA ARG A 46 0.35 -7.25 0.78
C ARG A 46 1.68 -7.99 0.61
N PRO A 47 2.14 -8.22 -0.61
CA PRO A 47 3.51 -8.67 -0.85
C PRO A 47 4.50 -7.73 -0.16
N GLY A 48 5.54 -8.29 0.45
CA GLY A 48 6.50 -7.53 1.25
C GLY A 48 6.17 -7.43 2.74
N LEU A 49 4.96 -7.81 3.19
CA LEU A 49 4.60 -7.86 4.61
C LEU A 49 4.65 -9.26 5.23
N ASP A 50 4.87 -10.31 4.44
CA ASP A 50 4.83 -11.70 4.93
C ASP A 50 5.77 -11.94 6.09
N GLU A 51 7.03 -11.46 5.99
CA GLU A 51 8.00 -11.53 7.07
C GLU A 51 7.56 -10.72 8.29
N ALA A 52 7.03 -9.52 8.09
CA ALA A 52 6.54 -8.69 9.18
C ALA A 52 5.35 -9.33 9.90
N LEU A 53 4.43 -9.95 9.18
CA LEU A 53 3.28 -10.68 9.75
C LEU A 53 3.73 -11.93 10.52
N TRP A 54 4.72 -12.66 10.01
CA TRP A 54 5.29 -13.81 10.70
C TRP A 54 5.97 -13.37 12.01
N LEU A 55 6.81 -12.33 11.97
CA LEU A 55 7.47 -11.74 13.14
C LEU A 55 6.45 -11.20 14.15
N LEU A 56 5.38 -10.55 13.69
CA LEU A 56 4.29 -10.10 14.55
C LEU A 56 3.69 -11.26 15.35
N GLY A 57 3.45 -12.41 14.68
CA GLY A 57 2.94 -13.61 15.36
C GLY A 57 3.88 -14.10 16.47
N ILE A 58 5.19 -14.06 16.27
CA ILE A 58 6.21 -14.42 17.26
C ILE A 58 6.19 -13.42 18.42
N PHE A 59 6.25 -12.11 18.13
CA PHE A 59 6.33 -11.08 19.16
C PHE A 59 5.03 -10.91 19.96
N LYS A 60 3.88 -11.19 19.35
CA LYS A 60 2.60 -11.29 20.07
C LYS A 60 2.61 -12.45 21.07
N LYS A 61 3.06 -13.64 20.66
CA LYS A 61 3.14 -14.83 21.55
C LYS A 61 4.13 -14.61 22.71
N SER A 62 5.22 -13.89 22.48
CA SER A 62 6.19 -13.57 23.56
C SER A 62 5.75 -12.40 24.45
N GLY A 63 4.61 -11.76 24.16
CA GLY A 63 4.11 -10.61 24.92
C GLY A 63 4.77 -9.28 24.59
N LYS A 64 5.73 -9.23 23.66
CA LYS A 64 6.39 -7.97 23.26
C LYS A 64 5.49 -7.02 22.50
N ILE A 65 4.50 -7.54 21.76
CA ILE A 65 3.49 -6.74 21.06
C ILE A 65 2.10 -7.08 21.62
N ARG A 66 1.38 -6.06 22.05
CA ARG A 66 -0.04 -6.15 22.42
C ARG A 66 -0.89 -5.44 21.37
N ILE A 67 -1.74 -6.19 20.67
CA ILE A 67 -2.65 -5.63 19.67
C ILE A 67 -3.96 -5.23 20.36
N THR A 68 -4.42 -4.01 20.09
CA THR A 68 -5.74 -3.54 20.53
C THR A 68 -6.41 -2.74 19.41
N PRO A 69 -7.67 -3.03 19.08
CA PRO A 69 -8.41 -2.24 18.09
C PRO A 69 -8.85 -0.89 18.61
N ASP A 70 -8.79 -0.68 19.93
CA ASP A 70 -9.37 0.47 20.63
C ASP A 70 -8.30 1.23 21.43
N TYR A 71 -8.02 2.45 21.00
CA TYR A 71 -7.07 3.34 21.69
C TYR A 71 -7.57 3.79 23.08
N HIS A 72 -8.87 3.68 23.38
CA HIS A 72 -9.40 3.97 24.74
C HIS A 72 -8.92 2.96 25.79
N ARG A 73 -8.43 1.79 25.36
CA ARG A 73 -7.86 0.76 26.25
C ARG A 73 -6.39 0.96 26.55
N LEU A 74 -5.75 1.96 25.96
CA LEU A 74 -4.36 2.25 26.23
C LEU A 74 -4.15 2.85 27.62
N PRO A 75 -3.17 2.38 28.40
CA PRO A 75 -2.76 3.04 29.65
C PRO A 75 -1.89 4.27 29.32
N LEU A 76 -2.50 5.32 28.74
CA LEU A 76 -1.82 6.49 28.21
C LEU A 76 -0.88 7.18 29.21
N SER A 77 -1.19 7.13 30.51
CA SER A 77 -0.32 7.67 31.56
C SER A 77 1.01 6.91 31.72
N GLN A 78 1.11 5.68 31.19
CA GLN A 78 2.32 4.86 31.20
C GLN A 78 3.07 4.91 29.86
N VAL A 79 2.45 5.44 28.81
CA VAL A 79 3.03 5.56 27.47
C VAL A 79 4.04 6.71 27.47
N ARG A 80 5.31 6.39 27.20
CA ARG A 80 6.40 7.37 27.05
C ARG A 80 6.58 7.85 25.64
N THR A 81 6.32 6.96 24.67
CA THR A 81 6.42 7.26 23.24
C THR A 81 5.10 6.90 22.55
N LEU A 82 4.47 7.90 21.93
CA LEU A 82 3.27 7.74 21.12
C LEU A 82 3.61 8.01 19.66
N ILE A 83 3.42 7.03 18.78
CA ILE A 83 3.67 7.19 17.34
C ILE A 83 2.35 7.08 16.59
N LEU A 84 2.06 8.08 15.75
CA LEU A 84 0.85 8.20 14.96
C LEU A 84 1.18 8.08 13.48
N THR A 85 0.75 7.00 12.82
CA THR A 85 1.19 6.69 11.45
C THR A 85 0.18 7.04 10.36
N THR A 86 -1.03 7.45 10.73
CA THR A 86 -2.12 7.73 9.77
C THR A 86 -1.73 8.77 8.74
N HIS A 87 -1.87 8.44 7.45
CA HIS A 87 -1.72 9.40 6.36
C HIS A 87 -2.95 10.31 6.27
N VAL A 88 -2.73 11.58 5.93
CA VAL A 88 -3.80 12.59 5.89
C VAL A 88 -3.89 13.17 4.47
N SER A 89 -4.64 12.50 3.59
CA SER A 89 -4.77 12.87 2.17
C SER A 89 -6.11 13.50 1.81
N SER A 90 -7.15 13.36 2.66
CA SER A 90 -8.48 13.90 2.43
C SER A 90 -9.04 14.64 3.64
N ALA A 91 -10.11 15.40 3.45
CA ALA A 91 -10.82 16.06 4.53
C ALA A 91 -11.43 15.06 5.54
N GLU A 92 -11.91 13.92 5.03
CA GLU A 92 -12.47 12.85 5.86
C GLU A 92 -11.40 12.22 6.76
N GLN A 93 -10.24 11.89 6.19
CA GLN A 93 -9.09 11.38 6.96
C GLN A 93 -8.58 12.41 7.97
N THR A 94 -8.55 13.69 7.59
CA THR A 94 -8.22 14.78 8.51
C THR A 94 -9.14 14.78 9.71
N ASN A 95 -10.46 14.75 9.49
CA ASN A 95 -11.44 14.76 10.57
C ASN A 95 -11.34 13.50 11.45
N ALA A 96 -11.19 12.32 10.85
CA ALA A 96 -11.01 11.06 11.57
C ALA A 96 -9.76 11.09 12.45
N PHE A 97 -8.65 11.57 11.91
CA PHE A 97 -7.40 11.69 12.65
C PHE A 97 -7.46 12.71 13.78
N GLU A 98 -8.12 13.86 13.56
CA GLU A 98 -8.35 14.85 14.63
C GLU A 98 -9.19 14.27 15.76
N ILE A 99 -10.18 13.42 15.48
CA ILE A 99 -10.98 12.74 16.52
C ILE A 99 -10.07 11.83 17.36
N ILE A 100 -9.17 11.07 16.72
CA ILE A 100 -8.20 10.24 17.43
C ILE A 100 -7.31 11.10 18.34
N LEU A 101 -6.77 12.20 17.83
CA LEU A 101 -5.93 13.12 18.61
C LEU A 101 -6.68 13.70 19.83
N ARG A 102 -7.94 14.13 19.65
CA ARG A 102 -8.78 14.68 20.74
C ARG A 102 -9.01 13.66 21.84
N ASN A 103 -9.16 12.40 21.49
CA ASN A 103 -9.44 11.35 22.46
C ASN A 103 -8.16 10.85 23.17
N LEU A 104 -7.01 10.89 22.51
CA LEU A 104 -5.73 10.51 23.10
C LEU A 104 -5.15 11.60 24.03
N ALA A 105 -5.29 12.87 23.64
CA ALA A 105 -4.64 13.98 24.30
C ALA A 105 -4.88 14.09 25.84
N PRO A 106 -6.11 13.88 26.37
CA PRO A 106 -6.35 14.01 27.82
C PRO A 106 -5.64 12.97 28.68
N GLY A 107 -5.26 11.81 28.10
CA GLY A 107 -4.60 10.72 28.83
C GLY A 107 -3.08 10.78 28.82
N LEU A 108 -2.48 11.69 28.05
CA LEU A 108 -1.03 11.80 27.92
C LEU A 108 -0.38 12.38 29.18
N ALA A 109 0.80 11.86 29.52
CA ALA A 109 1.55 12.29 30.68
C ALA A 109 2.62 13.33 30.32
N ILE A 110 3.06 14.09 31.32
CA ILE A 110 4.24 14.96 31.19
C ILE A 110 5.48 14.10 30.83
N GLY A 111 6.30 14.59 29.91
CA GLY A 111 7.47 13.87 29.40
C GLY A 111 7.19 12.94 28.24
N THR A 112 5.93 12.78 27.79
CA THR A 112 5.61 11.96 26.62
C THR A 112 6.25 12.53 25.35
N SER A 113 6.90 11.65 24.58
CA SER A 113 7.39 11.93 23.23
C SER A 113 6.32 11.51 22.21
N ILE A 114 5.84 12.45 21.41
CA ILE A 114 4.82 12.22 20.40
C ILE A 114 5.48 12.33 19.04
N ALA A 115 5.39 11.31 18.20
CA ALA A 115 5.88 11.33 16.84
C ALA A 115 4.73 11.16 15.86
N PHE A 116 4.53 12.14 14.98
CA PHE A 116 3.66 11.96 13.83
C PHE A 116 4.48 11.42 12.66
N ALA A 117 4.07 10.26 12.14
CA ALA A 117 4.83 9.49 11.15
C ALA A 117 4.08 9.31 9.82
N GLY A 118 2.87 9.87 9.70
CA GLY A 118 2.08 9.81 8.48
C GLY A 118 2.45 10.90 7.47
N LEU A 119 2.15 10.66 6.19
CA LEU A 119 2.25 11.70 5.17
C LEU A 119 1.15 12.76 5.35
N CYS A 120 1.52 14.02 5.20
CA CYS A 120 0.61 15.15 5.33
C CYS A 120 1.06 16.34 4.47
N LYS A 121 0.21 17.36 4.39
CA LYS A 121 0.61 18.65 3.81
C LYS A 121 1.58 19.39 4.73
N PRO A 122 2.48 20.22 4.19
CA PRO A 122 3.38 21.04 5.01
C PRO A 122 2.62 21.90 6.04
N ARG A 123 3.19 22.02 7.25
CA ARG A 123 2.64 22.69 8.44
C ARG A 123 1.47 21.97 9.13
N TYR A 124 1.16 20.71 8.73
CA TYR A 124 0.08 19.98 9.37
C TYR A 124 0.41 19.63 10.84
N THR A 125 1.63 19.19 11.10
CA THR A 125 2.07 18.86 12.45
C THR A 125 2.02 20.05 13.39
N SER A 126 2.49 21.21 12.94
CA SER A 126 2.49 22.45 13.74
C SER A 126 1.10 23.05 13.92
N SER A 127 0.27 23.03 12.88
CA SER A 127 -1.04 23.71 12.92
C SER A 127 -2.16 22.82 13.50
N ILE A 128 -2.16 21.51 13.20
CA ILE A 128 -3.27 20.63 13.59
C ILE A 128 -2.86 19.70 14.73
N VAL A 129 -1.76 18.93 14.57
CA VAL A 129 -1.37 17.93 15.58
C VAL A 129 -1.08 18.64 16.90
N LYS A 130 -0.19 19.63 16.87
CA LYS A 130 0.16 20.41 18.05
C LYS A 130 -1.07 21.05 18.70
N SER A 131 -1.81 21.85 17.92
CA SER A 131 -2.94 22.62 18.47
C SER A 131 -4.04 21.73 19.06
N THR A 132 -4.30 20.57 18.45
CA THR A 132 -5.31 19.64 18.95
C THR A 132 -4.87 18.99 20.24
N ILE A 133 -3.61 18.57 20.35
CA ILE A 133 -3.07 17.97 21.57
C ILE A 133 -3.05 18.97 22.72
N GLU A 134 -2.54 20.19 22.50
CA GLU A 134 -2.49 21.22 23.53
C GLU A 134 -3.90 21.63 24.01
N LYS A 135 -4.84 21.80 23.06
CA LYS A 135 -6.22 22.23 23.38
C LYS A 135 -6.97 21.20 24.22
N HIS A 136 -6.77 19.91 23.93
CA HIS A 136 -7.56 18.84 24.57
C HIS A 136 -6.81 18.12 25.69
N GLY A 137 -5.47 18.12 25.68
CA GLY A 137 -4.64 17.54 26.73
C GLY A 137 -4.29 18.49 27.87
N GLY A 138 -4.37 19.78 27.62
CA GLY A 138 -4.01 20.80 28.63
C GLY A 138 -2.50 20.92 28.89
N LEU A 139 -1.67 20.15 28.20
CA LEU A 139 -0.21 20.15 28.29
C LEU A 139 0.40 20.87 27.07
N LYS A 140 1.54 21.53 27.27
CA LYS A 140 2.20 22.32 26.22
C LYS A 140 3.33 21.56 25.53
N ILE A 141 3.31 21.53 24.21
CA ILE A 141 4.39 20.98 23.39
C ILE A 141 5.63 21.90 23.51
N GLY A 142 6.80 21.29 23.72
CA GLY A 142 8.07 21.98 23.94
C GLY A 142 8.33 22.34 25.40
N VAL A 143 7.35 22.18 26.30
CA VAL A 143 7.48 22.42 27.75
C VAL A 143 7.19 21.12 28.53
N ASP A 144 5.99 20.60 28.37
CA ASP A 144 5.51 19.43 29.11
C ASP A 144 5.72 18.13 28.31
N MET A 145 5.68 18.22 26.98
CA MET A 145 5.80 17.09 26.04
C MET A 145 6.64 17.47 24.84
N ASN A 146 7.18 16.47 24.15
CA ASN A 146 7.92 16.67 22.90
C ASN A 146 7.06 16.24 21.71
N LEU A 147 7.15 16.99 20.60
CA LEU A 147 6.51 16.65 19.34
C LEU A 147 7.56 16.51 18.23
N TYR A 148 7.48 15.40 17.50
CA TYR A 148 8.37 15.06 16.41
C TYR A 148 7.60 14.74 15.15
N TYR A 149 8.26 14.87 14.02
CA TYR A 149 7.78 14.38 12.74
C TYR A 149 8.83 13.47 12.09
N ILE A 150 8.40 12.30 11.66
CA ILE A 150 9.20 11.32 10.95
C ILE A 150 8.39 10.79 9.75
N PRO A 151 8.62 11.25 8.51
CA PRO A 151 7.88 10.79 7.35
C PRO A 151 8.17 9.32 7.10
N LEU A 152 7.19 8.47 7.35
CA LEU A 152 7.24 7.07 7.01
C LEU A 152 6.25 6.80 5.88
N PHE A 153 6.72 6.11 4.89
CA PHE A 153 5.91 5.64 3.77
C PHE A 153 6.51 4.33 3.26
N TRP A 154 5.71 3.28 3.36
CA TRP A 154 6.06 1.97 2.85
C TRP A 154 5.60 1.86 1.38
N ALA A 155 6.51 1.44 0.49
CA ALA A 155 6.27 1.34 -0.94
C ALA A 155 6.20 -0.12 -1.44
N GLY A 156 6.01 -1.09 -0.53
CA GLY A 156 5.97 -2.51 -0.89
C GLY A 156 7.29 -3.25 -0.72
N GLU A 157 8.32 -2.58 -0.20
CA GLU A 157 9.61 -3.21 0.09
C GLU A 157 9.55 -4.18 1.28
N GLU A 158 10.52 -5.10 1.36
CA GLU A 158 10.69 -5.99 2.51
C GLU A 158 11.00 -5.19 3.79
N ILE A 159 10.64 -5.74 4.96
CA ILE A 159 10.84 -5.07 6.25
C ILE A 159 12.30 -4.68 6.50
N ARG A 160 13.25 -5.50 6.05
CA ARG A 160 14.68 -5.20 6.18
C ARG A 160 15.07 -3.96 5.37
N GLU A 161 14.63 -3.87 4.12
CA GLU A 161 14.87 -2.72 3.27
C GLU A 161 14.19 -1.47 3.83
N PHE A 162 12.95 -1.59 4.31
CA PHE A 162 12.25 -0.50 4.98
C PHE A 162 13.04 -0.02 6.21
N LYS A 163 13.61 -0.91 7.02
CA LYS A 163 14.45 -0.59 8.19
C LYS A 163 15.73 0.15 7.80
N GLU A 164 16.43 -0.31 6.77
CA GLU A 164 17.74 0.21 6.35
C GLU A 164 17.63 1.54 5.57
N LYS A 165 16.49 1.84 4.97
CA LYS A 165 16.26 3.13 4.31
C LYS A 165 16.47 4.29 5.26
N ARG A 166 17.17 5.32 4.78
CA ARG A 166 17.38 6.58 5.52
C ARG A 166 16.05 7.17 5.97
N LYS A 167 15.90 7.41 7.27
CA LYS A 167 14.77 8.12 7.85
C LYS A 167 15.16 9.56 8.19
N VAL A 168 14.19 10.46 8.10
CA VAL A 168 14.35 11.87 8.46
C VAL A 168 13.57 12.13 9.74
N LEU A 169 14.16 12.83 10.69
CA LEU A 169 13.54 13.23 11.95
C LEU A 169 13.65 14.73 12.14
N ALA A 170 12.56 15.36 12.51
CA ALA A 170 12.50 16.74 12.96
C ALA A 170 11.82 16.84 14.31
N GLY A 171 12.39 17.62 15.21
CA GLY A 171 11.72 18.06 16.44
C GLY A 171 10.99 19.37 16.23
N PHE A 172 9.88 19.56 16.90
CA PHE A 172 9.20 20.84 16.94
C PHE A 172 10.08 21.86 17.66
N ASP A 173 10.22 23.06 17.11
CA ASP A 173 11.15 24.10 17.55
C ASP A 173 12.62 23.67 17.66
N GLY A 174 13.03 22.65 16.90
CA GLY A 174 14.38 22.11 16.92
C GLY A 174 14.73 21.30 18.17
N ALA A 175 13.79 21.12 19.08
CA ALA A 175 14.02 20.34 20.29
C ALA A 175 14.03 18.82 19.97
N LEU A 176 15.14 18.18 20.28
CA LEU A 176 15.33 16.73 20.10
C LEU A 176 15.74 16.12 21.45
N SER A 177 14.87 15.28 22.00
CA SER A 177 15.22 14.48 23.18
C SER A 177 16.25 13.43 22.81
N THR A 178 17.37 13.40 23.51
CA THR A 178 18.42 12.39 23.32
C THR A 178 17.86 10.99 23.51
N ALA A 179 17.01 10.78 24.50
CA ALA A 179 16.38 9.49 24.78
C ALA A 179 15.51 9.00 23.62
N PHE A 180 14.73 9.88 22.99
CA PHE A 180 13.90 9.52 21.84
C PHE A 180 14.75 9.26 20.58
N GLN A 181 15.84 10.02 20.37
CA GLN A 181 16.79 9.75 19.31
C GLN A 181 17.47 8.38 19.47
N GLU A 182 17.94 8.06 20.66
CA GLU A 182 18.56 6.76 20.97
C GLU A 182 17.56 5.62 20.78
N GLU A 183 16.30 5.81 21.18
CA GLU A 183 15.23 4.85 20.94
C GLU A 183 15.04 4.60 19.43
N LEU A 184 14.95 5.66 18.62
CA LEU A 184 14.79 5.53 17.17
C LEU A 184 16.00 4.93 16.48
N LEU A 185 17.24 5.22 16.94
CA LEU A 185 18.46 4.64 16.37
C LEU A 185 18.59 3.14 16.64
N ARG A 186 17.93 2.62 17.68
CA ARG A 186 17.81 1.17 17.89
C ARG A 186 16.88 0.52 16.86
N VAL A 187 15.89 1.28 16.35
CA VAL A 187 14.90 0.81 15.38
C VAL A 187 15.39 1.05 13.94
N PHE A 188 15.92 2.23 13.67
CA PHE A 188 16.40 2.65 12.36
C PHE A 188 17.89 2.99 12.41
N PRO A 189 18.76 2.19 11.77
CA PRO A 189 20.20 2.42 11.84
C PRO A 189 20.65 3.72 11.15
N THR A 190 19.85 4.22 10.21
CA THR A 190 20.15 5.42 9.43
C THR A 190 19.10 6.51 9.67
N LEU A 191 19.41 7.43 10.60
CA LEU A 191 18.55 8.56 10.95
C LEU A 191 19.24 9.88 10.58
N SER A 192 18.53 10.76 9.89
CA SER A 192 19.01 12.11 9.56
C SER A 192 18.15 13.14 10.23
N LEU A 193 18.79 14.08 10.88
CA LEU A 193 18.11 15.20 11.52
C LEU A 193 17.90 16.34 10.53
N THR A 194 16.74 16.99 10.60
CA THR A 194 16.47 18.22 9.86
C THR A 194 16.03 19.31 10.82
N PRO A 195 16.36 20.58 10.54
CA PRO A 195 16.14 21.66 11.50
C PRO A 195 14.67 21.99 11.74
N THR A 196 13.78 21.72 10.78
CA THR A 196 12.37 22.08 10.91
C THR A 196 11.44 20.94 10.52
N VAL A 197 10.29 20.88 11.17
CA VAL A 197 9.21 19.93 10.88
C VAL A 197 8.68 20.12 9.46
N GLU A 198 8.57 21.35 8.99
CA GLU A 198 8.07 21.66 7.65
C GLU A 198 8.96 21.11 6.53
N VAL A 199 10.28 21.11 6.73
CA VAL A 199 11.23 20.50 5.79
C VAL A 199 11.09 18.99 5.78
N ALA A 200 10.91 18.36 6.94
CA ALA A 200 10.66 16.94 7.03
C ALA A 200 9.31 16.53 6.36
N GLU A 201 8.24 17.29 6.61
CA GLU A 201 6.93 17.09 5.98
C GLU A 201 7.02 17.19 4.45
N ALA A 202 7.67 18.26 3.96
CA ALA A 202 7.88 18.46 2.54
C ALA A 202 8.71 17.33 1.93
N SER A 203 9.78 16.87 2.61
CA SER A 203 10.63 15.79 2.10
C SER A 203 9.89 14.46 1.93
N GLY A 204 9.05 14.10 2.91
CA GLY A 204 8.20 12.91 2.84
C GLY A 204 7.18 13.00 1.70
N LEU A 205 6.48 14.13 1.62
CA LEU A 205 5.50 14.38 0.57
C LEU A 205 6.14 14.36 -0.83
N TYR A 206 7.27 15.05 -1.02
CA TYR A 206 7.92 15.10 -2.33
C TYR A 206 8.49 13.75 -2.76
N SER A 207 8.98 12.95 -1.81
CA SER A 207 9.42 11.58 -2.09
C SER A 207 8.26 10.70 -2.57
N ALA A 208 7.09 10.81 -1.94
CA ALA A 208 5.89 10.08 -2.36
C ALA A 208 5.42 10.55 -3.76
N VAL A 209 5.32 11.88 -3.97
CA VAL A 209 4.95 12.47 -5.27
C VAL A 209 5.89 12.05 -6.38
N SER A 210 7.20 12.05 -6.14
CA SER A 210 8.20 11.67 -7.16
C SER A 210 8.01 10.23 -7.62
N ARG A 211 7.75 9.30 -6.70
CA ARG A 211 7.46 7.90 -7.05
C ARG A 211 6.18 7.75 -7.86
N GLU A 212 5.12 8.44 -7.46
CA GLU A 212 3.84 8.40 -8.18
C GLU A 212 3.94 8.99 -9.59
N VAL A 213 4.77 10.04 -9.77
CA VAL A 213 5.07 10.62 -11.09
C VAL A 213 5.89 9.64 -11.93
N ALA A 214 6.90 8.99 -11.35
CA ALA A 214 7.69 7.98 -12.05
C ALA A 214 6.81 6.82 -12.53
N ARG A 215 5.90 6.33 -11.66
CA ARG A 215 4.93 5.30 -12.05
C ARG A 215 4.01 5.73 -13.19
N ALA A 216 3.50 6.96 -13.14
CA ALA A 216 2.67 7.47 -14.23
C ALA A 216 3.44 7.53 -15.55
N LEU A 217 4.72 7.91 -15.50
CA LEU A 217 5.60 7.90 -16.68
C LEU A 217 5.80 6.48 -17.22
N GLU A 218 6.04 5.50 -16.36
CA GLU A 218 6.16 4.09 -16.76
C GLU A 218 4.90 3.59 -17.47
N LEU A 219 3.70 3.91 -16.94
CA LEU A 219 2.43 3.54 -17.57
C LEU A 219 2.26 4.20 -18.95
N GLU A 220 2.64 5.45 -19.11
CA GLU A 220 2.58 6.15 -20.40
C GLU A 220 3.57 5.54 -21.41
N LEU A 221 4.82 5.24 -20.99
CA LEU A 221 5.82 4.61 -21.84
C LEU A 221 5.41 3.20 -22.26
N ALA A 222 4.80 2.44 -21.34
CA ALA A 222 4.25 1.12 -21.65
C ALA A 222 3.14 1.22 -22.71
N ARG A 223 2.23 2.19 -22.60
CA ARG A 223 1.20 2.46 -23.63
C ARG A 223 1.78 2.86 -24.97
N MET A 224 2.83 3.68 -24.95
CA MET A 224 3.52 4.06 -26.18
C MET A 224 4.14 2.84 -26.85
N SER A 225 4.74 1.93 -26.08
CA SER A 225 5.29 0.69 -26.58
C SER A 225 4.20 -0.22 -27.21
N GLU A 226 3.04 -0.35 -26.53
CA GLU A 226 1.88 -1.06 -27.09
C GLU A 226 1.44 -0.45 -28.44
N ALA A 227 1.35 0.89 -28.52
CA ALA A 227 0.92 1.57 -29.73
C ALA A 227 1.90 1.41 -30.90
N HIS A 228 3.19 1.22 -30.62
CA HIS A 228 4.23 0.97 -31.64
C HIS A 228 4.46 -0.53 -31.90
N GLY A 229 3.74 -1.42 -31.23
CA GLY A 229 3.90 -2.87 -31.40
C GLY A 229 5.22 -3.41 -30.84
N VAL A 230 5.88 -2.70 -29.91
CA VAL A 230 7.14 -3.14 -29.29
C VAL A 230 6.90 -3.60 -27.86
N ASN A 231 7.80 -4.45 -27.36
CA ASN A 231 7.75 -4.92 -25.98
C ASN A 231 8.44 -3.93 -25.06
N TYR A 232 7.70 -3.36 -24.10
CA TYR A 232 8.20 -2.38 -23.16
C TYR A 232 9.35 -2.91 -22.29
N ASP A 233 9.32 -4.19 -21.90
CA ASP A 233 10.38 -4.78 -21.07
C ASP A 233 11.71 -4.85 -21.81
N GLU A 234 11.70 -5.17 -23.11
CA GLU A 234 12.88 -5.17 -23.96
C GLU A 234 13.44 -3.74 -24.13
N VAL A 235 12.54 -2.76 -24.30
CA VAL A 235 12.94 -1.36 -24.37
C VAL A 235 13.59 -0.91 -23.06
N LEU A 236 12.99 -1.24 -21.91
CA LEU A 236 13.54 -0.90 -20.60
C LEU A 236 14.93 -1.49 -20.39
N GLU A 237 15.15 -2.74 -20.80
CA GLU A 237 16.45 -3.40 -20.66
C GLU A 237 17.56 -2.63 -21.39
N LEU A 238 17.26 -2.14 -22.59
CA LEU A 238 18.19 -1.32 -23.38
C LEU A 238 18.38 0.11 -22.83
N CYS A 239 17.41 0.62 -22.07
CA CYS A 239 17.48 1.94 -21.48
C CYS A 239 18.15 2.00 -20.10
N ARG A 240 18.58 0.87 -19.52
CA ARG A 240 19.15 0.78 -18.16
C ARG A 240 20.36 1.69 -17.93
N ASP A 241 21.14 1.94 -18.94
CA ASP A 241 22.33 2.82 -18.87
C ASP A 241 21.97 4.31 -19.01
N SER A 242 20.71 4.65 -19.24
CA SER A 242 20.28 6.06 -19.28
C SER A 242 20.30 6.66 -17.87
N ARG A 243 20.71 7.93 -17.76
CA ARG A 243 20.77 8.65 -16.48
C ARG A 243 19.41 8.86 -15.80
N ILE A 244 18.33 8.52 -16.48
CA ILE A 244 16.98 8.52 -15.94
C ILE A 244 16.76 7.09 -15.43
N SER A 245 16.77 6.92 -14.11
CA SER A 245 16.47 5.64 -13.48
C SER A 245 14.99 5.31 -13.67
N LEU A 246 14.65 4.80 -14.84
CA LEU A 246 13.38 4.11 -15.10
C LEU A 246 13.40 2.67 -14.54
N THR A 247 14.42 2.35 -13.72
CA THR A 247 14.91 0.98 -13.52
C THR A 247 14.50 0.29 -12.24
N GLU A 248 13.93 0.98 -11.30
CA GLU A 248 13.20 0.23 -10.29
C GLU A 248 11.84 -0.11 -10.90
N ARG A 249 11.71 -1.37 -11.35
CA ARG A 249 10.42 -1.94 -11.72
C ARG A 249 9.50 -1.77 -10.51
N SER A 250 8.93 -0.59 -10.38
CA SER A 250 7.79 -0.42 -9.50
C SER A 250 6.76 -1.41 -10.02
N ASN A 251 6.40 -2.38 -9.21
CA ASN A 251 5.27 -3.22 -9.56
C ASN A 251 4.06 -2.28 -9.55
N PRO A 252 3.53 -1.86 -10.72
CA PRO A 252 2.48 -0.83 -10.77
C PRO A 252 1.22 -1.27 -10.04
N ILE A 253 1.20 -2.52 -9.58
CA ILE A 253 0.12 -3.15 -8.84
C ILE A 253 0.27 -2.91 -7.34
N LEU A 254 1.49 -2.84 -6.80
CA LEU A 254 1.74 -2.72 -5.37
C LEU A 254 1.65 -1.28 -4.83
N GLU A 255 2.02 -0.30 -5.64
CA GLU A 255 2.04 1.11 -5.26
C GLU A 255 0.77 1.84 -5.73
N ARG A 256 -0.40 1.51 -5.19
CA ARG A 256 -1.68 2.02 -5.71
C ARG A 256 -2.20 3.29 -5.09
N GLU A 257 -1.63 3.71 -3.99
CA GLU A 257 -2.14 4.89 -3.31
C GLU A 257 -1.49 6.15 -3.88
N SER A 258 -2.28 6.91 -4.63
CA SER A 258 -1.92 8.27 -5.05
C SER A 258 -1.99 9.25 -3.85
N ILE A 259 -1.44 8.83 -2.70
CA ILE A 259 -1.49 9.62 -1.45
C ILE A 259 -0.71 10.91 -1.62
N GLY A 260 0.53 10.81 -2.13
CA GLY A 260 1.40 11.96 -2.30
C GLY A 260 0.81 12.99 -3.25
N THR A 261 0.35 12.56 -4.44
CA THR A 261 -0.28 13.47 -5.41
C THR A 261 -1.59 14.04 -4.91
N SER A 262 -2.41 13.25 -4.19
CA SER A 262 -3.65 13.74 -3.57
C SER A 262 -3.37 14.83 -2.53
N ILE A 263 -2.41 14.63 -1.63
CA ILE A 263 -1.99 15.64 -0.64
C ILE A 263 -1.44 16.88 -1.35
N ALA A 264 -0.57 16.72 -2.34
CA ALA A 264 0.02 17.83 -3.07
C ALA A 264 -1.03 18.66 -3.81
N LEU A 265 -2.04 18.02 -4.41
CA LEU A 265 -3.15 18.69 -5.09
C LEU A 265 -4.08 19.40 -4.11
N SER A 266 -4.43 18.76 -2.99
CA SER A 266 -5.30 19.37 -1.96
C SER A 266 -4.64 20.56 -1.26
N SER A 267 -3.30 20.58 -1.15
CA SER A 267 -2.54 21.67 -0.55
C SER A 267 -2.33 22.87 -1.50
N SER A 268 -2.60 22.69 -2.80
CA SER A 268 -2.39 23.71 -3.82
C SER A 268 -3.61 24.63 -3.93
N GLN A 269 -3.52 25.83 -3.35
CA GLN A 269 -4.59 26.87 -3.41
C GLN A 269 -4.66 27.60 -4.76
N ARG A 270 -3.75 27.35 -5.71
CA ARG A 270 -3.69 28.06 -6.98
C ARG A 270 -4.49 27.36 -8.08
N ARG A 271 -5.24 28.13 -8.86
CA ARG A 271 -5.95 27.69 -10.08
C ARG A 271 -5.05 26.94 -11.07
N ASN A 272 -3.73 27.18 -11.01
CA ASN A 272 -2.67 26.53 -11.80
C ASN A 272 -1.76 25.68 -10.90
N GLY A 273 -2.30 24.75 -10.11
CA GLY A 273 -1.52 23.83 -9.29
C GLY A 273 -0.51 23.01 -10.12
N PRO A 274 0.30 22.16 -9.48
CA PRO A 274 1.40 21.44 -10.13
C PRO A 274 0.88 20.57 -11.29
N ARG A 275 1.17 21.00 -12.54
CA ARG A 275 0.61 20.39 -13.75
C ARG A 275 1.00 18.92 -13.91
N LEU A 276 2.28 18.62 -13.72
CA LEU A 276 2.82 17.26 -13.83
C LEU A 276 2.21 16.33 -12.77
N VAL A 277 2.08 16.81 -11.54
CA VAL A 277 1.46 16.04 -10.44
C VAL A 277 0.00 15.72 -10.75
N ARG A 278 -0.74 16.66 -11.32
CA ARG A 278 -2.13 16.45 -11.73
C ARG A 278 -2.24 15.43 -12.87
N ALA A 279 -1.37 15.53 -13.88
CA ALA A 279 -1.34 14.56 -14.98
C ALA A 279 -1.00 13.17 -14.46
N ALA A 280 0.02 13.04 -13.62
CA ALA A 280 0.41 11.77 -13.01
C ALA A 280 -0.72 11.17 -12.14
N HIS A 281 -1.39 12.00 -11.34
CA HIS A 281 -2.56 11.56 -10.56
C HIS A 281 -3.67 10.99 -11.45
N SER A 282 -4.02 11.71 -12.54
CA SER A 282 -5.04 11.24 -13.49
C SER A 282 -4.64 9.92 -14.14
N ILE A 283 -3.40 9.78 -14.61
CA ILE A 283 -2.89 8.56 -15.23
C ILE A 283 -2.96 7.38 -14.25
N ASN A 284 -2.54 7.60 -13.00
CA ASN A 284 -2.60 6.58 -11.97
C ASN A 284 -4.03 6.16 -11.61
N GLU A 285 -4.98 7.09 -11.57
CA GLU A 285 -6.41 6.78 -11.33
C GLU A 285 -7.06 6.02 -12.50
N GLU A 286 -6.59 6.24 -13.73
CA GLU A 286 -7.09 5.55 -14.92
C GLU A 286 -6.61 4.09 -15.04
N TYR A 287 -5.63 3.68 -14.25
CA TYR A 287 -5.02 2.35 -14.33
C TYR A 287 -6.04 1.20 -14.30
N GLN A 288 -7.09 1.32 -13.49
CA GLN A 288 -8.13 0.29 -13.39
C GLN A 288 -8.94 0.13 -14.68
N SER A 289 -9.22 1.26 -15.35
CA SER A 289 -9.91 1.21 -16.64
C SER A 289 -9.04 0.58 -17.71
N GLN A 290 -7.72 0.77 -17.63
CA GLN A 290 -6.75 0.13 -18.54
C GLN A 290 -6.75 -1.38 -18.40
N ILE A 291 -6.80 -1.91 -17.17
CA ILE A 291 -6.91 -3.36 -16.93
C ILE A 291 -8.20 -3.90 -17.56
N VAL A 292 -9.33 -3.21 -17.36
CA VAL A 292 -10.60 -3.64 -17.95
C VAL A 292 -10.56 -3.61 -19.48
N ASP A 293 -9.89 -2.62 -20.06
CA ASP A 293 -9.72 -2.53 -21.52
C ASP A 293 -8.75 -3.60 -22.06
N MET A 294 -7.73 -3.97 -21.28
CA MET A 294 -6.84 -5.09 -21.62
C MET A 294 -7.62 -6.41 -21.62
N ILE A 295 -8.45 -6.66 -20.60
CA ILE A 295 -9.32 -7.84 -20.55
C ILE A 295 -10.26 -7.85 -21.76
N ARG A 296 -10.83 -6.70 -22.14
CA ARG A 296 -11.72 -6.58 -23.30
C ARG A 296 -10.99 -6.95 -24.60
N ARG A 297 -9.78 -6.43 -24.81
CA ARG A 297 -8.95 -6.73 -25.97
C ARG A 297 -8.60 -8.23 -26.03
N ALA A 298 -8.20 -8.82 -24.90
CA ALA A 298 -7.86 -10.22 -24.80
C ALA A 298 -9.05 -11.14 -25.12
N LEU A 299 -10.22 -10.85 -24.58
CA LEU A 299 -11.45 -11.58 -24.91
C LEU A 299 -11.81 -11.44 -26.38
N SER A 300 -11.72 -10.24 -26.95
CA SER A 300 -11.99 -10.00 -28.38
C SER A 300 -11.03 -10.77 -29.28
N HIS A 301 -9.74 -10.83 -28.94
CA HIS A 301 -8.74 -11.62 -29.65
C HIS A 301 -9.11 -13.12 -29.68
N CYS A 302 -9.65 -13.63 -28.59
CA CYS A 302 -10.14 -15.00 -28.49
C CYS A 302 -11.55 -15.21 -29.08
N GLY A 303 -12.16 -14.18 -29.71
CA GLY A 303 -13.48 -14.28 -30.32
C GLY A 303 -14.64 -14.24 -29.33
N TYR A 304 -14.42 -13.85 -28.08
CA TYR A 304 -15.48 -13.77 -27.08
C TYR A 304 -16.04 -12.35 -26.92
N PRO A 305 -17.36 -12.20 -26.85
CA PRO A 305 -17.95 -10.93 -26.45
C PRO A 305 -17.70 -10.69 -24.97
N PHE A 306 -17.51 -9.43 -24.56
CA PHE A 306 -17.30 -9.10 -23.14
C PHE A 306 -18.47 -9.57 -22.26
N ARG A 307 -19.67 -9.33 -22.73
CA ARG A 307 -20.91 -9.73 -22.04
C ARG A 307 -21.04 -11.26 -22.02
N ARG A 308 -21.30 -11.84 -20.85
CA ARG A 308 -21.41 -13.27 -20.57
C ARG A 308 -20.08 -14.04 -20.56
N SER A 309 -18.95 -13.41 -20.89
CA SER A 309 -17.66 -14.05 -20.74
C SER A 309 -17.37 -14.35 -19.28
N ARG A 310 -16.61 -15.41 -19.02
CA ARG A 310 -16.13 -15.79 -17.71
C ARG A 310 -14.71 -15.27 -17.54
N VAL A 311 -14.51 -14.43 -16.51
CA VAL A 311 -13.22 -13.84 -16.19
C VAL A 311 -12.80 -14.36 -14.83
N ALA A 312 -11.70 -15.11 -14.78
CA ALA A 312 -11.08 -15.51 -13.52
C ALA A 312 -10.09 -14.43 -13.06
N ILE A 313 -10.06 -14.14 -11.78
CA ILE A 313 -9.09 -13.25 -11.16
C ILE A 313 -8.32 -14.07 -10.14
N LEU A 314 -7.01 -14.15 -10.30
CA LEU A 314 -6.09 -14.85 -9.40
C LEU A 314 -5.30 -13.83 -8.60
N GLY A 315 -5.53 -13.78 -7.28
CA GLY A 315 -4.96 -12.78 -6.40
C GLY A 315 -5.81 -11.52 -6.30
N THR A 316 -5.50 -10.74 -5.29
CA THR A 316 -6.19 -9.48 -5.02
C THR A 316 -5.23 -8.31 -4.96
N ASP A 317 -3.93 -8.62 -5.05
CA ASP A 317 -2.88 -7.65 -5.01
C ASP A 317 -3.04 -6.67 -6.17
N GLY A 318 -2.97 -5.42 -5.83
CA GLY A 318 -3.17 -4.39 -6.80
C GLY A 318 -4.60 -4.17 -7.32
N LEU A 319 -5.60 -4.89 -6.86
CA LEU A 319 -7.01 -4.69 -7.22
C LEU A 319 -7.76 -3.79 -6.23
N LEU A 320 -7.24 -3.60 -5.02
CA LEU A 320 -7.83 -2.74 -3.99
C LEU A 320 -7.30 -1.31 -4.10
N LYS A 321 -8.17 -0.32 -3.98
CA LYS A 321 -7.75 1.11 -3.91
C LYS A 321 -6.99 1.42 -2.63
N ASN A 322 -7.45 0.89 -1.51
CA ASN A 322 -6.80 0.94 -0.21
C ASN A 322 -7.13 -0.33 0.56
N PRO A 323 -6.18 -1.25 0.71
CA PRO A 323 -6.42 -2.50 1.43
C PRO A 323 -6.63 -2.30 2.93
N TRP A 324 -6.35 -1.12 3.48
CA TRP A 324 -6.50 -0.76 4.89
C TRP A 324 -7.80 0.01 5.20
N SER A 325 -8.44 0.58 4.18
CA SER A 325 -9.81 1.07 4.30
C SER A 325 -10.79 -0.08 4.13
N LYS A 326 -12.00 0.04 4.72
CA LYS A 326 -13.10 -0.89 4.37
C LYS A 326 -13.15 -0.96 2.86
N PRO A 327 -13.02 -2.14 2.26
CA PRO A 327 -13.05 -2.28 0.82
C PRO A 327 -14.46 -1.99 0.34
N GLU A 328 -14.71 -0.74 0.01
CA GLU A 328 -16.03 -0.31 -0.46
C GLU A 328 -16.37 -0.97 -1.80
N SER A 329 -15.38 -1.42 -2.56
CA SER A 329 -15.57 -2.26 -3.74
C SER A 329 -14.22 -2.69 -4.32
N LEU A 330 -14.23 -3.75 -5.09
CA LEU A 330 -13.17 -4.08 -6.03
C LEU A 330 -13.55 -3.43 -7.38
N PRO A 331 -13.10 -2.22 -7.70
CA PRO A 331 -13.65 -1.45 -8.83
C PRO A 331 -13.53 -2.18 -10.15
N ILE A 332 -12.52 -3.05 -10.29
CA ILE A 332 -12.39 -3.91 -11.48
C ILE A 332 -13.52 -4.94 -11.53
N ILE A 333 -13.81 -5.63 -10.44
CA ILE A 333 -14.90 -6.63 -10.36
C ILE A 333 -16.25 -5.98 -10.64
N GLU A 334 -16.51 -4.82 -10.06
CA GLU A 334 -17.72 -4.06 -10.34
C GLU A 334 -17.82 -3.62 -11.80
N SER A 335 -16.70 -3.14 -12.36
CA SER A 335 -16.65 -2.74 -13.77
C SER A 335 -16.90 -3.92 -14.71
N LEU A 336 -16.34 -5.09 -14.40
CA LEU A 336 -16.59 -6.33 -15.14
C LEU A 336 -18.07 -6.71 -15.07
N ARG A 337 -18.68 -6.68 -13.88
CA ARG A 337 -20.10 -6.98 -13.69
C ARG A 337 -21.01 -5.98 -14.41
N LYS A 338 -20.78 -4.68 -14.28
CA LYS A 338 -21.55 -3.63 -14.98
C LYS A 338 -21.56 -3.85 -16.49
N ARG A 339 -20.48 -4.39 -17.04
CA ARG A 339 -20.35 -4.74 -18.46
C ARG A 339 -20.88 -6.15 -18.81
N GLY A 340 -21.38 -6.89 -17.81
CA GLY A 340 -22.07 -8.18 -17.97
C GLY A 340 -21.15 -9.40 -18.02
N ALA A 341 -19.90 -9.31 -17.61
CA ALA A 341 -19.02 -10.46 -17.42
C ALA A 341 -19.39 -11.22 -16.13
N ARG A 342 -19.09 -12.52 -16.09
CA ARG A 342 -19.18 -13.36 -14.90
C ARG A 342 -17.81 -13.51 -14.31
N THR A 343 -17.62 -13.13 -13.05
CA THR A 343 -16.30 -13.12 -12.42
C THR A 343 -16.19 -14.22 -11.37
N SER A 344 -15.08 -14.97 -11.40
CA SER A 344 -14.60 -15.82 -10.30
C SER A 344 -13.33 -15.24 -9.73
N LEU A 345 -13.17 -15.29 -8.41
CA LEU A 345 -12.04 -14.74 -7.68
C LEU A 345 -11.38 -15.81 -6.83
N TYR A 346 -10.08 -16.00 -7.00
CA TYR A 346 -9.23 -16.70 -6.06
C TYR A 346 -8.35 -15.67 -5.35
N PRO A 347 -8.58 -15.41 -4.06
CA PRO A 347 -7.89 -14.33 -3.35
C PRO A 347 -6.44 -14.65 -2.92
N GLY A 348 -5.94 -15.85 -3.24
CA GLY A 348 -4.66 -16.34 -2.72
C GLY A 348 -4.81 -17.01 -1.35
N GLU A 349 -3.72 -17.09 -0.61
CA GLU A 349 -3.64 -17.79 0.70
C GLU A 349 -4.45 -17.12 1.83
N THR A 350 -4.93 -15.90 1.63
CA THR A 350 -5.66 -15.11 2.64
C THR A 350 -7.01 -15.67 3.06
N GLY A 351 -7.44 -16.76 2.45
CA GLY A 351 -8.72 -17.38 2.74
C GLY A 351 -9.91 -16.72 2.02
N SER A 352 -10.89 -17.52 1.66
CA SER A 352 -12.03 -17.10 0.82
C SER A 352 -13.13 -16.35 1.61
N GLN A 353 -13.26 -16.57 2.92
CA GLN A 353 -14.41 -16.03 3.69
C GLN A 353 -14.48 -14.50 3.77
N PRO A 354 -13.40 -13.78 4.10
CA PRO A 354 -13.47 -12.30 4.12
C PRO A 354 -13.83 -11.72 2.76
N TRP A 355 -13.30 -12.32 1.70
CA TRP A 355 -13.54 -11.88 0.33
C TRP A 355 -14.96 -12.15 -0.15
N ALA A 356 -15.58 -13.26 0.27
CA ALA A 356 -16.96 -13.56 -0.08
C ALA A 356 -17.93 -12.51 0.47
N GLN A 357 -17.71 -12.04 1.70
CA GLN A 357 -18.51 -10.96 2.28
C GLN A 357 -18.28 -9.63 1.55
N MET A 358 -17.04 -9.37 1.11
CA MET A 358 -16.64 -8.14 0.47
C MET A 358 -17.17 -8.00 -0.95
N VAL A 359 -17.01 -9.04 -1.77
CA VAL A 359 -17.46 -9.01 -3.17
C VAL A 359 -18.94 -9.27 -3.32
N GLY A 360 -19.59 -9.87 -2.33
CA GLY A 360 -21.03 -10.21 -2.37
C GLY A 360 -21.37 -10.96 -3.65
N ASP A 361 -22.45 -10.53 -4.31
CA ASP A 361 -22.90 -11.11 -5.58
C ASP A 361 -22.11 -10.62 -6.82
N HIS A 362 -21.03 -9.85 -6.62
CA HIS A 362 -20.26 -9.30 -7.75
C HIS A 362 -19.29 -10.31 -8.35
N ALA A 363 -18.79 -11.25 -7.56
CA ALA A 363 -17.95 -12.33 -8.04
C ALA A 363 -18.14 -13.58 -7.17
N ARG A 364 -17.92 -14.76 -7.76
CA ARG A 364 -17.86 -16.00 -7.02
C ARG A 364 -16.46 -16.20 -6.44
N VAL A 365 -16.33 -16.27 -5.13
CA VAL A 365 -15.05 -16.52 -4.47
C VAL A 365 -14.80 -18.01 -4.38
N GLU A 366 -13.64 -18.43 -4.86
CA GLU A 366 -13.20 -19.82 -4.89
C GLU A 366 -12.03 -20.04 -3.92
N SER A 367 -12.01 -21.19 -3.29
CA SER A 367 -10.93 -21.59 -2.36
C SER A 367 -9.74 -22.26 -3.06
N SER A 368 -9.83 -22.49 -4.35
CA SER A 368 -8.79 -23.13 -5.17
C SER A 368 -8.60 -22.36 -6.47
N LEU A 369 -7.35 -22.19 -6.85
CA LEU A 369 -6.92 -21.55 -8.10
C LEU A 369 -7.57 -22.24 -9.31
N LEU A 370 -7.48 -23.57 -9.41
CA LEU A 370 -8.04 -24.33 -10.53
C LEU A 370 -9.57 -24.20 -10.63
N ARG A 371 -10.27 -24.14 -9.51
CA ARG A 371 -11.72 -23.86 -9.52
C ARG A 371 -12.05 -22.48 -10.02
N ALA A 372 -11.22 -21.49 -9.70
CA ALA A 372 -11.44 -20.12 -10.16
C ALA A 372 -11.28 -20.00 -11.69
N VAL A 373 -10.31 -20.70 -12.28
CA VAL A 373 -10.04 -20.67 -13.73
C VAL A 373 -10.92 -21.64 -14.53
N ALA A 374 -11.66 -22.54 -13.88
CA ALA A 374 -12.47 -23.54 -14.55
C ALA A 374 -13.48 -22.91 -15.52
N LYS A 375 -13.34 -23.25 -16.81
CA LYS A 375 -14.15 -22.69 -17.92
C LYS A 375 -14.05 -21.15 -18.05
N ALA A 376 -12.95 -20.53 -17.59
CA ALA A 376 -12.69 -19.12 -17.83
C ALA A 376 -12.34 -18.87 -19.31
N ASN A 377 -12.80 -17.75 -19.85
CA ASN A 377 -12.42 -17.26 -21.17
C ASN A 377 -11.18 -16.35 -21.09
N CYS A 378 -11.00 -15.71 -19.95
CA CYS A 378 -9.86 -14.87 -19.64
C CYS A 378 -9.48 -15.04 -18.18
N THR A 379 -8.19 -15.19 -17.90
CA THR A 379 -7.66 -15.22 -16.52
C THR A 379 -6.76 -14.02 -16.32
N VAL A 380 -7.04 -13.24 -15.25
CA VAL A 380 -6.26 -12.10 -14.81
C VAL A 380 -5.38 -12.55 -13.66
N ILE A 381 -4.07 -12.41 -13.81
CA ILE A 381 -3.11 -12.78 -12.75
C ILE A 381 -2.69 -11.50 -12.02
N ALA A 382 -3.01 -11.46 -10.72
CA ALA A 382 -2.67 -10.39 -9.78
C ALA A 382 -2.07 -10.98 -8.49
N LEU A 383 -1.45 -12.15 -8.59
CA LEU A 383 -0.71 -12.80 -7.52
C LEU A 383 0.72 -12.24 -7.42
N PRO A 384 1.30 -12.13 -6.21
CA PRO A 384 2.70 -11.78 -6.05
C PRO A 384 3.60 -12.89 -6.62
N LYS A 385 4.84 -12.53 -6.98
CA LYS A 385 5.80 -13.51 -7.51
C LYS A 385 6.06 -14.69 -6.57
N SER A 386 6.05 -14.45 -5.26
CA SER A 386 6.23 -15.48 -4.24
C SER A 386 5.13 -16.55 -4.26
N SER A 387 3.89 -16.16 -4.55
CA SER A 387 2.73 -17.07 -4.62
C SER A 387 2.46 -17.60 -6.04
N ALA A 388 3.23 -17.15 -7.03
CA ALA A 388 3.03 -17.53 -8.43
C ALA A 388 3.83 -18.78 -8.84
N THR A 389 4.67 -19.33 -7.95
CA THR A 389 5.46 -20.55 -8.21
C THR A 389 4.61 -21.78 -8.51
N GLU A 390 3.33 -21.76 -8.15
CA GLU A 390 2.36 -22.83 -8.42
C GLU A 390 1.62 -22.67 -9.76
N LEU A 391 1.86 -21.57 -10.50
CA LEU A 391 1.18 -21.33 -11.76
C LEU A 391 1.83 -22.08 -12.90
N ASP A 392 1.17 -23.14 -13.37
CA ASP A 392 1.56 -23.92 -14.55
C ASP A 392 0.65 -23.54 -15.73
N PRO A 393 1.19 -22.95 -16.83
CA PRO A 393 0.42 -22.61 -18.03
C PRO A 393 -0.35 -23.79 -18.65
N ASP A 394 0.19 -25.01 -18.59
CA ASP A 394 -0.47 -26.19 -19.14
C ASP A 394 -1.69 -26.60 -18.31
N GLN A 395 -1.60 -26.51 -16.97
CA GLN A 395 -2.74 -26.75 -16.09
C GLN A 395 -3.82 -25.67 -16.27
N LEU A 396 -3.43 -24.39 -16.40
CA LEU A 396 -4.38 -23.32 -16.69
C LEU A 396 -5.11 -23.56 -18.01
N ALA A 397 -4.37 -23.95 -19.05
CA ALA A 397 -4.94 -24.23 -20.37
C ALA A 397 -5.87 -25.46 -20.38
N ALA A 398 -5.64 -26.43 -19.51
CA ALA A 398 -6.52 -27.60 -19.38
C ALA A 398 -7.88 -27.25 -18.75
N GLU A 399 -7.92 -26.29 -17.82
CA GLU A 399 -9.13 -25.91 -17.10
C GLU A 399 -9.92 -24.79 -17.79
N MET A 400 -9.26 -23.93 -18.58
CA MET A 400 -9.86 -22.79 -19.27
C MET A 400 -10.61 -23.22 -20.54
N ASN A 401 -11.55 -22.36 -20.99
CA ASN A 401 -12.13 -22.48 -22.32
C ASN A 401 -11.06 -22.20 -23.39
N ARG A 402 -11.18 -22.86 -24.54
CA ARG A 402 -10.31 -22.61 -25.69
C ARG A 402 -11.09 -22.00 -26.86
N PRO A 403 -10.53 -20.97 -27.51
CA PRO A 403 -9.30 -20.24 -27.19
C PRO A 403 -9.46 -19.47 -25.88
N GLY A 404 -8.38 -19.38 -25.06
CA GLY A 404 -8.40 -18.67 -23.77
C GLY A 404 -7.31 -17.61 -23.71
N ALA A 405 -7.47 -16.64 -22.82
CA ALA A 405 -6.52 -15.54 -22.64
C ALA A 405 -6.00 -15.43 -21.21
N ILE A 406 -4.74 -15.08 -21.09
CA ILE A 406 -4.07 -14.68 -19.83
C ILE A 406 -3.75 -13.19 -19.89
N CYS A 407 -4.23 -12.44 -18.91
CA CYS A 407 -3.86 -11.06 -18.63
C CYS A 407 -2.96 -11.05 -17.38
N ASP A 408 -1.65 -11.06 -17.56
CA ASP A 408 -0.70 -11.14 -16.44
C ASP A 408 -0.27 -9.74 -16.01
N LEU A 409 -0.83 -9.27 -14.90
CA LEU A 409 -0.53 -7.94 -14.35
C LEU A 409 0.80 -7.92 -13.59
N THR A 410 1.26 -9.06 -13.10
CA THR A 410 2.44 -9.22 -12.24
C THR A 410 3.66 -9.73 -12.98
N ARG A 411 3.48 -10.13 -14.26
CA ARG A 411 4.55 -10.67 -15.11
C ARG A 411 5.27 -11.85 -14.44
N VAL A 412 4.47 -12.77 -13.93
CA VAL A 412 4.97 -13.99 -13.26
C VAL A 412 5.12 -15.16 -14.21
N LEU A 413 4.42 -15.13 -15.36
CA LEU A 413 4.51 -16.16 -16.38
C LEU A 413 5.37 -15.71 -17.56
N GLU A 414 6.15 -16.64 -18.10
CA GLU A 414 6.84 -16.44 -19.35
C GLU A 414 5.87 -16.57 -20.53
N ALA A 415 5.81 -15.54 -21.36
CA ALA A 415 4.87 -15.46 -22.48
C ALA A 415 4.97 -16.67 -23.41
N SER A 416 6.20 -17.10 -23.73
CA SER A 416 6.48 -18.24 -24.61
C SER A 416 5.89 -19.54 -24.06
N ASN A 417 5.82 -19.73 -22.75
CA ASN A 417 5.24 -20.93 -22.13
C ASN A 417 3.72 -20.91 -22.20
N VAL A 418 3.11 -19.74 -21.97
CA VAL A 418 1.66 -19.54 -22.08
C VAL A 418 1.18 -19.75 -23.52
N GLU A 419 1.91 -19.23 -24.49
CA GLU A 419 1.61 -19.40 -25.93
C GLU A 419 1.78 -20.85 -26.41
N LYS A 420 2.81 -21.55 -25.92
CA LYS A 420 2.98 -23.00 -26.18
C LYS A 420 1.84 -23.83 -25.62
N ALA A 421 1.28 -23.44 -24.48
CA ALA A 421 0.08 -24.07 -23.89
C ALA A 421 -1.21 -23.77 -24.68
N GLY A 422 -1.14 -22.93 -25.72
CA GLY A 422 -2.25 -22.58 -26.60
C GLY A 422 -3.19 -21.50 -26.04
N LEU A 423 -2.66 -20.64 -25.16
CA LEU A 423 -3.37 -19.49 -24.60
C LEU A 423 -2.81 -18.18 -25.17
N PHE A 424 -3.69 -17.21 -25.36
CA PHE A 424 -3.24 -15.86 -25.69
C PHE A 424 -2.70 -15.16 -24.43
N TYR A 425 -1.49 -14.61 -24.53
CA TYR A 425 -0.86 -13.89 -23.42
C TYR A 425 -0.81 -12.40 -23.68
N THR A 426 -1.19 -11.61 -22.68
CA THR A 426 -1.03 -10.16 -22.69
C THR A 426 -0.65 -9.64 -21.30
N THR A 427 0.10 -8.55 -21.29
CA THR A 427 0.46 -7.78 -20.09
C THR A 427 0.51 -6.30 -20.46
N ILE A 428 0.54 -5.40 -19.49
CA ILE A 428 0.68 -3.96 -19.75
C ILE A 428 2.04 -3.71 -20.40
N GLY A 429 2.05 -2.99 -21.53
CA GLY A 429 3.26 -2.68 -22.28
C GLY A 429 3.71 -3.74 -23.30
N ARG A 430 2.92 -4.81 -23.46
CA ARG A 430 3.17 -5.75 -24.55
C ARG A 430 2.35 -5.36 -25.78
N GLY A 431 3.04 -4.90 -26.81
CA GLY A 431 2.43 -4.68 -28.13
C GLY A 431 1.87 -5.99 -28.69
N THR A 432 0.61 -5.99 -29.11
CA THR A 432 0.07 -7.09 -29.90
C THR A 432 0.62 -6.95 -31.29
N PHE A 433 1.53 -7.84 -31.71
CA PHE A 433 1.88 -7.95 -33.11
C PHE A 433 0.59 -8.36 -33.85
N ASN A 434 0.09 -7.46 -34.69
CA ASN A 434 -0.90 -7.86 -35.70
C ASN A 434 -0.18 -8.82 -36.65
N THR A 435 -0.33 -10.14 -36.41
CA THR A 435 -0.02 -11.16 -37.40
C THR A 435 -1.19 -11.31 -38.34
#